data_2f024ac282144bb89caae6d82f93ff45
#
_entry.id   2f024ac282144bb89caae6d82f93ff45
#
_cell.length_a   1.000
_cell.length_b   1.000
_cell.length_c   1.000
_cell.angle_alpha   90.00
_cell.angle_beta   90.00
_cell.angle_gamma   90.00
#
_symmetry.space_group_name_H-M   'P 1'
#
loop_
_entity.id
_entity.type
_entity.pdbx_description
1 polymer ?
#
loop_
_entity_poly.entity_id
_entity_poly.type
_entity_poly.pdbx_seq_one_letter_code
_entity_poly.pdbx_strand_id
1 'polypeptide(L)'
;YLTVNTQPHNYKLDTALRDLAPAIAAGPDALIMSDPGLIMVVKEAYPELPIHLSVQANTVNWATVKFWQRNGISRVILSRELSLKEIEEIRQRCPDMELEVFIHGALCMAYSGRCLLSGYFNNRDPNQGTCTNACRWKYKTHGSTEEEEGEFIPTPDLIFSPDALSGITDVRERHPLADGVYYLEEENRPG
;
A
#
# COMPACT_ATOMS: atom_id res chain seq x y z
N TYR A 1 8.29 15.15 -9.24
CA TYR A 1 7.32 14.15 -9.72
C TYR A 1 5.96 14.38 -9.03
N LEU A 2 4.88 14.11 -9.75
CA LEU A 2 3.53 14.16 -9.21
C LEU A 2 3.01 12.75 -8.96
N THR A 3 2.58 12.47 -7.72
CA THR A 3 2.03 11.16 -7.35
C THR A 3 0.53 11.11 -7.60
N VAL A 4 0.09 10.15 -8.41
CA VAL A 4 -1.31 9.89 -8.79
C VAL A 4 -1.62 8.42 -8.52
N ASN A 5 -1.62 8.05 -7.23
CA ASN A 5 -1.73 6.66 -6.77
C ASN A 5 -3.16 6.23 -6.37
N THR A 6 -4.16 7.03 -6.67
CA THR A 6 -5.55 6.64 -6.44
C THR A 6 -5.96 5.54 -7.40
N GLN A 7 -6.83 4.64 -6.95
CA GLN A 7 -7.46 3.61 -7.79
C GLN A 7 -8.88 4.09 -8.15
N PRO A 8 -9.05 4.78 -9.28
CA PRO A 8 -10.31 5.43 -9.61
C PRO A 8 -11.38 4.40 -9.98
N HIS A 9 -12.56 4.54 -9.41
CA HIS A 9 -13.76 3.89 -9.92
C HIS A 9 -14.22 4.59 -11.22
N ASN A 10 -15.07 3.95 -12.02
CA ASN A 10 -15.47 4.43 -13.34
C ASN A 10 -15.86 5.92 -13.36
N TYR A 11 -16.70 6.37 -12.41
CA TYR A 11 -17.15 7.77 -12.33
C TYR A 11 -16.01 8.79 -12.13
N LYS A 12 -14.90 8.37 -11.49
CA LYS A 12 -13.70 9.20 -11.34
C LYS A 12 -12.78 9.08 -12.55
N LEU A 13 -12.77 7.93 -13.23
CA LEU A 13 -11.98 7.72 -14.41
C LEU A 13 -12.44 8.64 -15.56
N ASP A 14 -13.76 8.82 -15.71
CA ASP A 14 -14.36 9.72 -16.71
C ASP A 14 -13.95 11.18 -16.54
N THR A 15 -13.58 11.60 -15.33
CA THR A 15 -13.15 12.97 -15.04
C THR A 15 -11.64 13.12 -14.85
N ALA A 16 -10.91 12.01 -14.80
CA ALA A 16 -9.51 11.98 -14.38
C ALA A 16 -8.60 12.92 -15.20
N LEU A 17 -8.73 12.91 -16.51
CA LEU A 17 -7.92 13.79 -17.38
C LEU A 17 -8.19 15.27 -17.14
N ARG A 18 -9.46 15.65 -16.98
CA ARG A 18 -9.85 17.03 -16.65
C ARG A 18 -9.28 17.45 -15.29
N ASP A 19 -9.35 16.56 -14.31
CA ASP A 19 -8.94 16.84 -12.94
C ASP A 19 -7.40 16.88 -12.83
N LEU A 20 -6.68 16.11 -13.66
CA LEU A 20 -5.21 16.11 -13.74
C LEU A 20 -4.63 17.23 -14.60
N ALA A 21 -5.38 17.77 -15.56
CA ALA A 21 -4.87 18.72 -16.53
C ALA A 21 -4.18 19.95 -15.90
N PRO A 22 -4.69 20.59 -14.84
CA PRO A 22 -4.00 21.72 -14.20
C PRO A 22 -2.66 21.32 -13.58
N ALA A 23 -2.57 20.13 -12.99
CA ALA A 23 -1.34 19.63 -12.37
C ALA A 23 -0.30 19.21 -13.42
N ILE A 24 -0.73 18.64 -14.54
CA ILE A 24 0.13 18.34 -15.68
C ILE A 24 0.64 19.63 -16.32
N ALA A 25 -0.20 20.66 -16.46
CA ALA A 25 0.18 21.96 -16.98
C ALA A 25 1.24 22.67 -16.12
N ALA A 26 1.38 22.31 -14.84
CA ALA A 26 2.47 22.79 -13.99
C ALA A 26 3.84 22.20 -14.33
N GLY A 27 3.91 21.24 -15.27
CA GLY A 27 5.17 20.71 -15.82
C GLY A 27 5.92 19.74 -14.91
N PRO A 28 5.28 18.70 -14.33
CA PRO A 28 6.03 17.67 -13.59
C PRO A 28 6.93 16.89 -14.55
N ASP A 29 8.14 16.51 -14.09
CA ASP A 29 9.06 15.70 -14.90
C ASP A 29 8.53 14.28 -15.16
N ALA A 30 7.67 13.77 -14.29
CA ALA A 30 6.98 12.48 -14.45
C ALA A 30 5.76 12.37 -13.51
N LEU A 31 4.87 11.44 -13.83
CA LEU A 31 3.80 10.99 -12.92
C LEU A 31 4.20 9.67 -12.26
N ILE A 32 3.91 9.52 -10.96
CA ILE A 32 4.02 8.24 -10.25
C ILE A 32 2.61 7.66 -10.13
N MET A 33 2.35 6.52 -10.79
CA MET A 33 1.01 5.94 -10.93
C MET A 33 1.02 4.44 -10.62
N SER A 34 -0.13 3.90 -10.21
CA SER A 34 -0.28 2.48 -9.89
C SER A 34 -1.42 1.78 -10.62
N ASP A 35 -2.48 2.50 -10.95
CA ASP A 35 -3.65 1.91 -11.62
C ASP A 35 -3.42 1.75 -13.13
N PRO A 36 -3.53 0.52 -13.68
CA PRO A 36 -3.24 0.28 -15.10
C PRO A 36 -4.23 0.96 -16.05
N GLY A 37 -5.51 1.10 -15.65
CA GLY A 37 -6.51 1.76 -16.46
C GLY A 37 -6.25 3.27 -16.55
N LEU A 38 -5.96 3.91 -15.42
CA LEU A 38 -5.60 5.32 -15.39
C LEU A 38 -4.28 5.60 -16.13
N ILE A 39 -3.29 4.70 -16.00
CA ILE A 39 -2.03 4.78 -16.77
C ILE A 39 -2.33 4.78 -18.27
N MET A 40 -3.16 3.87 -18.76
CA MET A 40 -3.54 3.77 -20.17
C MET A 40 -4.17 5.08 -20.65
N VAL A 41 -5.18 5.57 -19.95
CA VAL A 41 -5.92 6.79 -20.31
C VAL A 41 -4.99 8.03 -20.32
N VAL A 42 -4.08 8.14 -19.35
CA VAL A 42 -3.11 9.24 -19.30
C VAL A 42 -2.10 9.15 -20.44
N LYS A 43 -1.58 7.94 -20.74
CA LYS A 43 -0.62 7.76 -21.84
C LYS A 43 -1.22 8.04 -23.21
N GLU A 44 -2.50 7.75 -23.43
CA GLU A 44 -3.20 8.10 -24.66
C GLU A 44 -3.34 9.62 -24.82
N ALA A 45 -3.61 10.34 -23.73
CA ALA A 45 -3.79 11.80 -23.75
C ALA A 45 -2.46 12.58 -23.73
N TYR A 46 -1.44 12.04 -23.03
CA TYR A 46 -0.11 12.67 -22.83
C TYR A 46 1.02 11.67 -23.11
N PRO A 47 1.22 11.26 -24.38
CA PRO A 47 2.16 10.18 -24.72
C PRO A 47 3.62 10.50 -24.36
N GLU A 48 4.01 11.77 -24.36
CA GLU A 48 5.38 12.21 -24.06
C GLU A 48 5.67 12.35 -22.56
N LEU A 49 4.63 12.33 -21.69
CA LEU A 49 4.83 12.50 -20.27
C LEU A 49 5.31 11.18 -19.63
N PRO A 50 6.51 11.16 -19.01
CA PRO A 50 7.02 9.94 -18.41
C PRO A 50 6.14 9.45 -17.26
N ILE A 51 5.95 8.13 -17.19
CA ILE A 51 5.25 7.50 -16.08
C ILE A 51 6.22 6.57 -15.35
N HIS A 52 6.34 6.78 -14.04
CA HIS A 52 7.02 5.90 -13.11
C HIS A 52 5.98 5.02 -12.43
N LEU A 53 6.19 3.72 -12.49
CA LEU A 53 5.29 2.78 -11.83
C LEU A 53 5.47 2.83 -10.32
N SER A 54 4.40 3.14 -9.59
CA SER A 54 4.41 3.18 -8.14
C SER A 54 4.66 1.79 -7.52
N VAL A 55 5.25 1.78 -6.34
CA VAL A 55 5.34 0.60 -5.46
C VAL A 55 3.97 -0.05 -5.21
N GLN A 56 2.88 0.72 -5.28
CA GLN A 56 1.51 0.23 -5.11
C GLN A 56 1.04 -0.69 -6.24
N ALA A 57 1.78 -0.79 -7.34
CA ALA A 57 1.52 -1.79 -8.39
C ALA A 57 2.06 -3.19 -8.04
N ASN A 58 2.70 -3.36 -6.89
CA ASN A 58 3.20 -4.64 -6.36
C ASN A 58 4.12 -5.40 -7.32
N THR A 59 5.11 -4.73 -7.88
CA THR A 59 6.07 -5.33 -8.81
C THR A 59 7.15 -6.07 -8.03
N VAL A 60 7.12 -7.41 -8.08
CA VAL A 60 7.98 -8.30 -7.31
C VAL A 60 8.84 -9.25 -8.15
N ASN A 61 8.83 -9.14 -9.49
CA ASN A 61 9.60 -10.02 -10.36
C ASN A 61 9.93 -9.35 -11.70
N TRP A 62 10.94 -9.88 -12.37
CA TRP A 62 11.43 -9.38 -13.66
C TRP A 62 10.40 -9.46 -14.79
N ALA A 63 9.48 -10.43 -14.77
CA ALA A 63 8.48 -10.57 -15.81
C ALA A 63 7.45 -9.43 -15.74
N THR A 64 7.03 -9.03 -14.53
CA THR A 64 6.19 -7.86 -14.31
C THR A 64 6.90 -6.58 -14.71
N VAL A 65 8.21 -6.44 -14.44
CA VAL A 65 9.00 -5.30 -14.91
C VAL A 65 9.00 -5.23 -16.44
N LYS A 66 9.23 -6.35 -17.14
CA LYS A 66 9.17 -6.40 -18.61
C LYS A 66 7.78 -6.11 -19.17
N PHE A 67 6.73 -6.56 -18.48
CA PHE A 67 5.36 -6.22 -18.86
C PHE A 67 5.16 -4.71 -18.87
N TRP A 68 5.54 -4.03 -17.79
CA TRP A 68 5.39 -2.59 -17.68
C TRP A 68 6.29 -1.82 -18.65
N GLN A 69 7.51 -2.31 -18.91
CA GLN A 69 8.39 -1.76 -19.93
C GLN A 69 7.72 -1.76 -21.32
N ARG A 70 7.10 -2.88 -21.69
CA ARG A 70 6.37 -3.00 -22.97
C ARG A 70 5.15 -2.08 -23.04
N ASN A 71 4.60 -1.71 -21.91
CA ASN A 71 3.51 -0.75 -21.80
C ASN A 71 4.01 0.70 -21.67
N GLY A 72 5.30 0.96 -21.93
CA GLY A 72 5.86 2.29 -22.02
C GLY A 72 6.07 2.97 -20.67
N ILE A 73 6.24 2.21 -19.59
CA ILE A 73 6.68 2.73 -18.29
C ILE A 73 8.19 2.96 -18.36
N SER A 74 8.65 4.12 -17.89
CA SER A 74 10.06 4.52 -17.93
C SER A 74 10.86 4.10 -16.70
N ARG A 75 10.20 3.99 -15.53
CA ARG A 75 10.81 3.59 -14.26
C ARG A 75 9.84 2.74 -13.46
N VAL A 76 10.37 1.74 -12.73
CA VAL A 76 9.60 0.90 -11.81
C VAL A 76 10.12 1.09 -10.39
N ILE A 77 9.24 1.50 -9.47
CA ILE A 77 9.49 1.51 -8.04
C ILE A 77 9.14 0.11 -7.52
N LEU A 78 10.16 -0.68 -7.20
CA LEU A 78 10.00 -2.07 -6.80
C LEU A 78 9.33 -2.22 -5.44
N SER A 79 8.64 -3.33 -5.26
CA SER A 79 8.03 -3.70 -3.98
C SER A 79 9.06 -3.81 -2.86
N ARG A 80 8.67 -3.39 -1.66
CA ARG A 80 9.51 -3.40 -0.45
C ARG A 80 9.74 -4.79 0.11
N GLU A 81 8.98 -5.75 -0.34
CA GLU A 81 9.03 -7.16 0.05
C GLU A 81 10.21 -7.90 -0.58
N LEU A 82 10.90 -7.28 -1.58
CA LEU A 82 12.03 -7.90 -2.27
C LEU A 82 13.32 -7.84 -1.46
N SER A 83 14.05 -8.93 -1.46
CA SER A 83 15.44 -8.99 -1.00
C SER A 83 16.39 -8.34 -2.02
N LEU A 84 17.59 -7.95 -1.57
CA LEU A 84 18.63 -7.40 -2.46
C LEU A 84 19.02 -8.37 -3.59
N LYS A 85 19.00 -9.68 -3.31
CA LYS A 85 19.30 -10.71 -4.31
C LYS A 85 18.25 -10.76 -5.44
N GLU A 86 16.97 -10.64 -5.08
CA GLU A 86 15.87 -10.58 -6.07
C GLU A 86 15.93 -9.30 -6.90
N ILE A 87 16.28 -8.17 -6.27
CA ILE A 87 16.48 -6.89 -6.97
C ILE A 87 17.65 -7.01 -7.97
N GLU A 88 18.76 -7.64 -7.57
CA GLU A 88 19.89 -7.90 -8.45
C GLU A 88 19.48 -8.77 -9.65
N GLU A 89 18.72 -9.85 -9.44
CA GLU A 89 18.21 -10.69 -10.52
C GLU A 89 17.29 -9.90 -11.47
N ILE A 90 16.40 -9.07 -10.94
CA ILE A 90 15.56 -8.20 -11.76
C ILE A 90 16.42 -7.25 -12.60
N ARG A 91 17.46 -6.62 -12.01
CA ARG A 91 18.37 -5.73 -12.72
C ARG A 91 19.10 -6.45 -13.86
N GLN A 92 19.59 -7.66 -13.62
CA GLN A 92 20.30 -8.45 -14.63
C GLN A 92 19.39 -8.82 -15.81
N ARG A 93 18.10 -9.12 -15.55
CA ARG A 93 17.14 -9.51 -16.59
C ARG A 93 16.47 -8.32 -17.30
N CYS A 94 16.51 -7.14 -16.69
CA CYS A 94 15.90 -5.91 -17.19
C CYS A 94 16.93 -4.76 -17.16
N PRO A 95 18.05 -4.84 -17.87
CA PRO A 95 19.15 -3.87 -17.77
C PRO A 95 18.74 -2.46 -18.23
N ASP A 96 17.80 -2.37 -19.16
CA ASP A 96 17.37 -1.09 -19.77
C ASP A 96 16.23 -0.40 -19.01
N MET A 97 15.68 -1.05 -17.95
CA MET A 97 14.62 -0.45 -17.13
C MET A 97 15.22 0.34 -15.96
N GLU A 98 14.77 1.56 -15.75
CA GLU A 98 15.09 2.27 -14.52
C GLU A 98 14.39 1.63 -13.33
N LEU A 99 15.16 1.27 -12.30
CA LEU A 99 14.64 0.66 -11.07
C LEU A 99 14.87 1.61 -9.90
N GLU A 100 13.85 1.75 -9.06
CA GLU A 100 13.90 2.51 -7.82
C GLU A 100 13.48 1.63 -6.64
N VAL A 101 14.14 1.79 -5.49
CA VAL A 101 13.86 1.02 -4.27
C VAL A 101 13.84 1.93 -3.05
N PHE A 102 13.00 1.59 -2.08
CA PHE A 102 13.00 2.27 -0.78
C PHE A 102 14.14 1.73 0.09
N ILE A 103 14.99 2.63 0.58
CA ILE A 103 16.12 2.29 1.45
C ILE A 103 15.91 2.81 2.88
N HIS A 104 15.06 3.81 3.09
CA HIS A 104 14.79 4.41 4.39
C HIS A 104 13.45 5.13 4.39
N GLY A 105 12.81 5.18 5.54
CA GLY A 105 11.58 5.94 5.78
C GLY A 105 10.48 5.11 6.43
N ALA A 106 9.31 5.72 6.53
CA ALA A 106 8.14 5.09 7.09
C ALA A 106 7.55 4.06 6.12
N LEU A 107 7.41 2.81 6.59
CA LEU A 107 6.79 1.73 5.83
C LEU A 107 5.32 1.56 6.19
N CYS A 108 4.48 1.28 5.19
CA CYS A 108 3.13 0.76 5.44
C CYS A 108 3.21 -0.68 5.96
N MET A 109 2.35 -1.03 6.90
CA MET A 109 2.23 -2.43 7.38
C MET A 109 1.56 -3.33 6.34
N ALA A 110 0.77 -2.75 5.44
CA ALA A 110 0.14 -3.48 4.35
C ALA A 110 1.15 -3.92 3.30
N TYR A 111 0.88 -5.04 2.64
CA TYR A 111 1.54 -5.42 1.40
C TYR A 111 1.41 -4.28 0.40
N SER A 112 2.50 -3.90 -0.25
CA SER A 112 2.62 -2.64 -1.01
C SER A 112 1.35 -2.23 -1.76
N GLY A 113 0.70 -1.17 -1.28
CA GLY A 113 -0.48 -0.58 -1.90
C GLY A 113 -1.83 -1.25 -1.65
N ARG A 114 -1.91 -2.29 -0.81
CA ARG A 114 -3.17 -3.00 -0.55
C ARG A 114 -3.53 -2.94 0.92
N CYS A 115 -4.06 -1.80 1.35
CA CYS A 115 -4.46 -1.54 2.72
C CYS A 115 -5.98 -1.38 2.83
N LEU A 116 -6.59 -2.10 3.78
CA LEU A 116 -8.00 -1.96 4.14
C LEU A 116 -8.20 -1.38 5.55
N LEU A 117 -7.10 -1.22 6.31
CA LEU A 117 -7.17 -0.90 7.74
C LEU A 117 -7.86 0.43 8.02
N SER A 118 -7.50 1.49 7.30
CA SER A 118 -8.14 2.80 7.43
C SER A 118 -9.64 2.77 7.07
N GLY A 119 -10.00 1.97 6.05
CA GLY A 119 -11.39 1.77 5.68
C GLY A 119 -12.17 1.05 6.77
N TYR A 120 -11.58 0.02 7.34
CA TYR A 120 -12.19 -0.76 8.41
C TYR A 120 -12.42 0.06 9.69
N PHE A 121 -11.39 0.78 10.17
CA PHE A 121 -11.51 1.54 11.42
C PHE A 121 -12.24 2.88 11.28
N ASN A 122 -12.13 3.54 10.13
CA ASN A 122 -12.50 4.96 10.01
C ASN A 122 -13.40 5.27 8.81
N ASN A 123 -13.83 4.26 8.05
CA ASN A 123 -14.57 4.43 6.80
C ASN A 123 -13.86 5.37 5.79
N ARG A 124 -12.50 5.40 5.82
CA ARG A 124 -11.67 6.19 4.92
C ARG A 124 -10.77 5.28 4.12
N ASP A 125 -11.05 5.16 2.82
CA ASP A 125 -10.34 4.26 1.94
C ASP A 125 -8.93 4.79 1.62
N PRO A 126 -7.86 4.10 2.09
CA PRO A 126 -6.48 4.51 1.82
C PRO A 126 -6.11 4.41 0.33
N ASN A 127 -6.81 3.56 -0.44
CA ASN A 127 -6.58 3.38 -1.87
C ASN A 127 -7.20 4.52 -2.70
N GLN A 128 -8.07 5.32 -2.07
CA GLN A 128 -8.61 6.58 -2.61
C GLN A 128 -7.90 7.82 -2.08
N GLY A 129 -6.72 7.67 -1.47
CA GLY A 129 -5.91 8.79 -0.99
C GLY A 129 -6.29 9.32 0.40
N THR A 130 -7.15 8.62 1.15
CA THR A 130 -7.66 9.10 2.45
C THR A 130 -7.15 8.29 3.65
N CYS A 131 -5.89 7.82 3.59
CA CYS A 131 -5.26 7.07 4.68
C CYS A 131 -5.21 7.89 5.98
N THR A 132 -5.65 7.27 7.10
CA THR A 132 -5.62 7.89 8.44
C THR A 132 -4.40 7.48 9.27
N ASN A 133 -3.50 6.66 8.70
CA ASN A 133 -2.37 6.05 9.42
C ASN A 133 -2.78 5.21 10.64
N ALA A 134 -3.95 4.58 10.60
CA ALA A 134 -4.47 3.77 11.69
C ALA A 134 -3.48 2.67 12.16
N CYS A 135 -2.64 2.14 11.26
CA CYS A 135 -1.60 1.18 11.60
C CYS A 135 -0.48 1.72 12.52
N ARG A 136 -0.49 3.02 12.86
CA ARG A 136 0.51 3.69 13.70
C ARG A 136 -0.09 4.21 15.01
N TRP A 137 -1.37 4.00 15.23
CA TRP A 137 -2.02 4.35 16.48
C TRP A 137 -1.66 3.32 17.55
N LYS A 138 -1.82 3.70 18.79
CA LYS A 138 -1.64 2.79 19.91
C LYS A 138 -2.94 2.07 20.17
N TYR A 139 -2.86 0.76 20.33
CA TYR A 139 -3.99 -0.11 20.60
C TYR A 139 -3.70 -0.96 21.86
N LYS A 140 -4.72 -1.18 22.66
CA LYS A 140 -4.72 -2.24 23.66
C LYS A 140 -5.43 -3.46 23.09
N THR A 141 -4.85 -4.63 23.27
CA THR A 141 -5.47 -5.90 22.89
C THR A 141 -6.17 -6.50 24.08
N HIS A 142 -7.45 -6.80 23.92
CA HIS A 142 -8.25 -7.46 24.94
C HIS A 142 -8.71 -8.81 24.41
N GLY A 143 -8.68 -9.84 25.28
CA GLY A 143 -9.38 -11.09 25.00
C GLY A 143 -10.88 -10.83 24.89
N SER A 144 -11.55 -11.50 23.98
CA SER A 144 -13.01 -11.41 23.83
C SER A 144 -13.60 -12.79 23.54
N THR A 145 -14.87 -12.97 23.89
CA THR A 145 -15.71 -14.08 23.45
C THR A 145 -16.77 -13.53 22.51
N GLU A 146 -17.08 -14.27 21.44
CA GLU A 146 -18.17 -13.95 20.52
C GLU A 146 -19.46 -14.59 21.05
N GLU A 147 -20.50 -13.80 21.23
CA GLU A 147 -21.85 -14.30 21.52
C GLU A 147 -22.60 -14.70 20.24
N GLU A 148 -23.71 -15.45 20.39
CA GLU A 148 -24.53 -15.97 19.26
C GLU A 148 -25.08 -14.86 18.34
N GLU A 149 -25.12 -13.61 18.80
CA GLU A 149 -25.54 -12.43 17.99
C GLU A 149 -24.37 -11.68 17.33
N GLY A 150 -23.12 -12.17 17.46
CA GLY A 150 -21.93 -11.52 16.87
C GLY A 150 -21.41 -10.32 17.66
N GLU A 151 -21.88 -10.12 18.90
CA GLU A 151 -21.36 -9.09 19.79
C GLU A 151 -20.11 -9.63 20.53
N PHE A 152 -19.02 -8.84 20.52
CA PHE A 152 -17.77 -9.21 21.18
C PHE A 152 -17.76 -8.70 22.62
N ILE A 153 -17.73 -9.62 23.59
CA ILE A 153 -17.64 -9.28 25.02
C ILE A 153 -16.18 -9.38 25.49
N PRO A 154 -15.62 -8.30 26.06
CA PRO A 154 -14.28 -8.33 26.63
C PRO A 154 -14.18 -9.38 27.76
N THR A 155 -13.17 -10.23 27.69
CA THR A 155 -12.80 -11.11 28.81
C THR A 155 -11.78 -10.39 29.71
N PRO A 156 -12.07 -10.18 31.03
CA PRO A 156 -11.30 -9.28 31.88
C PRO A 156 -9.85 -9.69 32.16
N ASP A 157 -9.46 -10.93 31.90
CA ASP A 157 -8.25 -11.52 32.46
C ASP A 157 -7.07 -11.70 31.48
N LEU A 158 -7.18 -11.19 30.24
CA LEU A 158 -6.10 -11.28 29.25
C LEU A 158 -5.67 -9.89 28.77
N ILE A 159 -4.92 -9.18 29.62
CA ILE A 159 -4.24 -7.94 29.22
C ILE A 159 -2.92 -8.35 28.56
N PHE A 160 -2.84 -8.27 27.25
CA PHE A 160 -1.57 -8.42 26.53
C PHE A 160 -0.83 -7.08 26.53
N SER A 161 0.42 -7.11 27.00
CA SER A 161 1.32 -5.96 26.89
C SER A 161 1.64 -5.66 25.41
N PRO A 162 1.69 -4.39 25.00
CA PRO A 162 2.13 -4.01 23.66
C PRO A 162 3.52 -4.55 23.28
N ASP A 163 4.36 -4.86 24.27
CA ASP A 163 5.68 -5.47 24.09
C ASP A 163 5.61 -6.90 23.55
N ALA A 164 4.50 -7.60 23.72
CA ALA A 164 4.30 -8.93 23.17
C ALA A 164 4.18 -8.92 21.63
N LEU A 165 3.79 -7.80 21.02
CA LEU A 165 3.70 -7.64 19.56
C LEU A 165 4.99 -7.08 18.96
N SER A 166 5.83 -6.39 19.73
CA SER A 166 7.09 -5.80 19.26
C SER A 166 8.21 -6.82 19.00
N GLY A 167 8.07 -8.05 19.52
CA GLY A 167 9.04 -9.13 19.40
C GLY A 167 8.78 -10.13 18.28
N ILE A 168 7.76 -9.94 17.42
CA ILE A 168 7.47 -10.87 16.32
C ILE A 168 8.49 -10.66 15.20
N THR A 169 9.63 -11.29 15.33
CA THR A 169 10.65 -11.36 14.28
C THR A 169 10.60 -12.67 13.49
N ASP A 170 9.87 -13.69 13.97
CA ASP A 170 9.70 -14.98 13.27
C ASP A 170 8.21 -15.37 13.20
N VAL A 171 7.68 -15.38 11.98
CA VAL A 171 6.30 -15.81 11.65
C VAL A 171 6.03 -17.28 12.01
N ARG A 172 7.05 -18.05 12.38
CA ARG A 172 6.95 -19.47 12.74
C ARG A 172 6.69 -19.72 14.23
N GLU A 173 6.88 -18.72 15.08
CA GLU A 173 6.48 -18.86 16.48
C GLU A 173 4.96 -18.68 16.58
N ARG A 174 4.27 -19.74 17.01
CA ARG A 174 2.83 -19.65 17.32
C ARG A 174 2.63 -18.65 18.45
N HIS A 175 2.14 -17.47 18.08
CA HIS A 175 1.81 -16.46 19.06
C HIS A 175 0.61 -16.92 19.90
N PRO A 176 0.58 -16.65 21.22
CA PRO A 176 -0.58 -16.98 22.06
C PRO A 176 -1.90 -16.38 21.56
N LEU A 177 -1.84 -15.34 20.71
CA LEU A 177 -3.02 -14.74 20.05
C LEU A 177 -3.57 -15.58 18.88
N ALA A 178 -2.89 -16.65 18.43
CA ALA A 178 -3.29 -17.41 17.25
C ALA A 178 -4.56 -18.27 17.45
N ASP A 179 -4.90 -18.58 18.69
CA ASP A 179 -5.96 -19.54 19.03
C ASP A 179 -7.16 -18.88 19.76
N GLY A 180 -7.26 -17.53 19.79
CA GLY A 180 -8.29 -16.81 20.52
C GLY A 180 -8.99 -15.72 19.68
N VAL A 181 -10.13 -15.27 20.16
CA VAL A 181 -10.83 -14.09 19.63
C VAL A 181 -10.41 -12.89 20.47
N TYR A 182 -10.02 -11.81 19.80
CA TYR A 182 -9.49 -10.59 20.42
C TYR A 182 -10.12 -9.36 19.79
N TYR A 183 -10.30 -8.30 20.55
CA TYR A 183 -10.62 -6.99 20.02
C TYR A 183 -9.54 -5.97 20.34
N LEU A 184 -9.45 -4.91 19.55
CA LEU A 184 -8.49 -3.83 19.71
C LEU A 184 -9.21 -2.58 20.22
N GLU A 185 -8.76 -2.06 21.37
CA GLU A 185 -9.20 -0.77 21.89
C GLU A 185 -8.16 0.31 21.51
N GLU A 186 -8.63 1.40 20.92
CA GLU A 186 -7.78 2.54 20.56
C GLU A 186 -7.44 3.37 21.79
N GLU A 187 -6.14 3.47 22.15
CA GLU A 187 -5.69 4.19 23.35
C GLU A 187 -5.64 5.71 23.20
N ASN A 188 -5.29 6.19 22.00
CA ASN A 188 -5.20 7.63 21.73
C ASN A 188 -5.46 7.89 20.25
N ARG A 189 -6.60 8.44 19.93
CA ARG A 189 -6.88 8.96 18.60
C ARG A 189 -6.26 10.36 18.49
N PRO A 190 -5.25 10.58 17.64
CA PRO A 190 -4.82 11.94 17.35
C PRO A 190 -5.98 12.70 16.71
N GLY A 191 -6.39 13.81 17.33
CA GLY A 191 -7.45 14.68 16.87
C GLY A 191 -7.19 15.34 15.51
#